data_0db13ce4297917d39aba0f51e6be311c
#
_entry.id   0db13ce4297917d39aba0f51e6be311c
#
_cell.length_a   1.000
_cell.length_b   1.000
_cell.length_c   1.000
_cell.angle_alpha   90.00
_cell.angle_beta   90.00
_cell.angle_gamma   90.00
#
_symmetry.space_group_name_H-M   'P 1'
#
loop_
_entity.id
_entity.type
_entity.pdbx_description
1 polymer ?
#
loop_
_entity_poly.entity_id
_entity_poly.type
_entity_poly.pdbx_seq_one_letter_code
_entity_poly.pdbx_strand_id
1 'polypeptide(L)'
;TVTFDPATVSPDALVAAIRDTGYGAELPQDDRSAFEEQEARDAATAEEFKELRPKAIVSGAIGATAMLAMPGMHHWAPWLLLVLTSGVMLSAGRHFYTRAWSALRHGSADMNTLIAIGTGSAFLYSVIATVAPEFFTSRGVPADVYYEAVLLIIAFILTGNAFEARAK
;
A
#
# COMPACT_ATOMS: atom_id res chain seq x y z
N THR A 1 -21.68 19.16 -21.67
CA THR A 1 -21.74 20.62 -21.46
C THR A 1 -23.18 21.02 -21.67
N VAL A 2 -23.80 21.69 -20.71
CA VAL A 2 -25.16 22.22 -20.82
C VAL A 2 -25.05 23.73 -20.99
N THR A 3 -25.63 24.25 -22.04
CA THR A 3 -25.70 25.70 -22.28
C THR A 3 -27.07 26.17 -21.81
N PHE A 4 -27.13 27.13 -20.93
CA PHE A 4 -28.37 27.68 -20.39
C PHE A 4 -28.32 29.20 -20.34
N ASP A 5 -29.50 29.83 -20.31
CA ASP A 5 -29.62 31.28 -20.14
C ASP A 5 -29.68 31.63 -18.67
N PRO A 6 -28.69 32.35 -18.14
CA PRO A 6 -28.62 32.69 -16.70
C PRO A 6 -29.78 33.59 -16.22
N ALA A 7 -30.47 34.26 -17.13
CA ALA A 7 -31.61 35.11 -16.80
C ALA A 7 -32.92 34.31 -16.57
N THR A 8 -32.95 33.05 -17.05
CA THR A 8 -34.17 32.23 -17.03
C THR A 8 -34.09 31.08 -16.04
N VAL A 9 -32.91 30.53 -15.82
CA VAL A 9 -32.69 29.34 -14.93
C VAL A 9 -31.43 29.53 -14.08
N SER A 10 -31.55 29.33 -12.77
CA SER A 10 -30.40 29.36 -11.91
C SER A 10 -29.59 28.04 -11.99
N PRO A 11 -28.27 28.08 -11.79
CA PRO A 11 -27.44 26.87 -11.74
C PRO A 11 -27.91 25.83 -10.74
N ASP A 12 -28.41 26.29 -9.57
CA ASP A 12 -28.93 25.40 -8.51
C ASP A 12 -30.20 24.66 -8.94
N ALA A 13 -31.07 25.33 -9.74
CA ALA A 13 -32.28 24.70 -10.27
C ALA A 13 -31.93 23.61 -11.32
N LEU A 14 -30.86 23.80 -12.10
CA LEU A 14 -30.34 22.78 -13.02
C LEU A 14 -29.79 21.56 -12.28
N VAL A 15 -29.02 21.79 -11.21
CA VAL A 15 -28.48 20.70 -10.37
C VAL A 15 -29.63 19.93 -9.72
N ALA A 16 -30.64 20.62 -9.21
CA ALA A 16 -31.82 19.99 -8.62
C ALA A 16 -32.57 19.12 -9.63
N ALA A 17 -32.81 19.64 -10.85
CA ALA A 17 -33.47 18.91 -11.91
C ALA A 17 -32.71 17.66 -12.37
N ILE A 18 -31.38 17.72 -12.41
CA ILE A 18 -30.55 16.58 -12.79
C ILE A 18 -30.56 15.53 -11.65
N ARG A 19 -30.49 15.94 -10.39
CA ARG A 19 -30.57 15.04 -9.24
C ARG A 19 -31.92 14.33 -9.15
N ASP A 20 -33.00 14.98 -9.52
CA ASP A 20 -34.35 14.41 -9.53
C ASP A 20 -34.49 13.29 -10.59
N THR A 21 -33.66 13.30 -11.62
CA THR A 21 -33.55 12.20 -12.61
C THR A 21 -32.66 11.05 -12.17
N GLY A 22 -32.09 11.08 -10.95
CA GLY A 22 -31.26 10.02 -10.39
C GLY A 22 -29.78 10.10 -10.75
N TYR A 23 -29.33 11.17 -11.42
CA TYR A 23 -27.91 11.40 -11.71
C TYR A 23 -27.27 12.36 -10.71
N GLY A 24 -26.00 12.09 -10.36
CA GLY A 24 -25.21 13.03 -9.56
C GLY A 24 -24.86 14.27 -10.38
N ALA A 25 -25.19 15.47 -9.86
CA ALA A 25 -24.75 16.74 -10.43
C ALA A 25 -24.29 17.66 -9.31
N GLU A 26 -23.17 18.35 -9.56
CA GLU A 26 -22.61 19.37 -8.67
C GLU A 26 -22.28 20.61 -9.51
N LEU A 27 -22.39 21.78 -8.90
CA LEU A 27 -21.94 23.01 -9.53
C LEU A 27 -20.43 22.95 -9.72
N PRO A 28 -19.88 23.49 -10.84
CA PRO A 28 -18.46 23.71 -10.95
C PRO A 28 -18.03 24.59 -9.78
N GLN A 29 -17.12 24.09 -8.96
CA GLN A 29 -16.49 24.90 -7.92
C GLN A 29 -15.71 26.04 -8.59
N ASP A 30 -15.70 27.20 -7.94
CA ASP A 30 -14.89 28.33 -8.40
C ASP A 30 -13.45 27.84 -8.65
N ASP A 31 -12.82 28.27 -9.75
CA ASP A 31 -11.45 27.89 -10.13
C ASP A 31 -10.45 28.03 -8.97
N ARG A 32 -10.69 28.98 -8.05
CA ARG A 32 -9.89 29.13 -6.82
C ARG A 32 -9.99 27.95 -5.88
N SER A 33 -11.18 27.41 -5.65
CA SER A 33 -11.37 26.26 -4.77
C SER A 33 -10.78 24.98 -5.37
N ALA A 34 -10.82 24.83 -6.68
CA ALA A 34 -10.21 23.73 -7.40
C ALA A 34 -8.67 23.78 -7.31
N PHE A 35 -8.08 24.98 -7.43
CA PHE A 35 -6.63 25.19 -7.27
C PHE A 35 -6.18 24.93 -5.82
N GLU A 36 -6.91 25.43 -4.83
CA GLU A 36 -6.59 25.22 -3.39
C GLU A 36 -6.72 23.74 -3.03
N GLU A 37 -7.72 23.03 -3.59
CA GLU A 37 -7.89 21.59 -3.37
C GLU A 37 -6.78 20.79 -4.06
N GLN A 38 -6.34 21.22 -5.25
CA GLN A 38 -5.19 20.63 -5.95
C GLN A 38 -3.88 20.85 -5.17
N GLU A 39 -3.61 22.07 -4.69
CA GLU A 39 -2.44 22.37 -3.87
C GLU A 39 -2.44 21.57 -2.56
N ALA A 40 -3.60 21.42 -1.90
CA ALA A 40 -3.73 20.62 -0.70
C ALA A 40 -3.46 19.13 -0.98
N ARG A 41 -3.91 18.60 -2.10
CA ARG A 41 -3.62 17.22 -2.54
C ARG A 41 -2.15 17.03 -2.87
N ASP A 42 -1.56 17.98 -3.57
CA ASP A 42 -0.14 17.93 -3.95
C ASP A 42 0.76 18.03 -2.71
N ALA A 43 0.40 18.89 -1.73
CA ALA A 43 1.09 18.99 -0.46
C ALA A 43 0.96 17.68 0.37
N ALA A 44 -0.23 17.09 0.46
CA ALA A 44 -0.46 15.82 1.14
C ALA A 44 0.34 14.68 0.48
N THR A 45 0.38 14.65 -0.86
CA THR A 45 1.16 13.67 -1.62
C THR A 45 2.66 13.85 -1.40
N ALA A 46 3.15 15.09 -1.33
CA ALA A 46 4.55 15.38 -1.06
C ALA A 46 4.98 15.00 0.37
N GLU A 47 4.08 15.15 1.35
CA GLU A 47 4.34 14.68 2.72
C GLU A 47 4.34 13.17 2.80
N GLU A 48 3.39 12.50 2.15
CA GLU A 48 3.35 11.04 2.06
C GLU A 48 4.63 10.48 1.41
N PHE A 49 5.13 11.14 0.36
CA PHE A 49 6.41 10.79 -0.26
C PHE A 49 7.60 10.90 0.70
N LYS A 50 7.67 11.99 1.48
CA LYS A 50 8.73 12.18 2.48
C LYS A 50 8.72 11.11 3.56
N GLU A 51 7.55 10.63 3.95
CA GLU A 51 7.42 9.54 4.92
C GLU A 51 7.71 8.16 4.34
N LEU A 52 7.31 7.89 3.10
CA LEU A 52 7.47 6.58 2.46
C LEU A 52 8.91 6.32 2.03
N ARG A 53 9.62 7.35 1.58
CA ARG A 53 10.99 7.24 1.08
C ARG A 53 11.97 6.60 2.08
N PRO A 54 12.09 7.06 3.34
CA PRO A 54 13.00 6.42 4.29
C PRO A 54 12.59 4.97 4.60
N LYS A 55 11.29 4.71 4.70
CA LYS A 55 10.77 3.36 4.94
C LYS A 55 11.11 2.40 3.79
N ALA A 56 11.00 2.86 2.55
CA ALA A 56 11.38 2.10 1.36
C ALA A 56 12.88 1.79 1.33
N ILE A 57 13.73 2.79 1.61
CA ILE A 57 15.19 2.62 1.63
C ILE A 57 15.61 1.65 2.73
N VAL A 58 15.06 1.80 3.94
CA VAL A 58 15.38 0.92 5.07
C VAL A 58 14.92 -0.51 4.80
N SER A 59 13.69 -0.71 4.34
CA SER A 59 13.16 -2.04 4.01
C SER A 59 13.97 -2.71 2.90
N GLY A 60 14.33 -1.96 1.84
CA GLY A 60 15.13 -2.44 0.74
C GLY A 60 16.56 -2.78 1.14
N ALA A 61 17.20 -1.94 1.95
CA ALA A 61 18.53 -2.19 2.47
C ALA A 61 18.58 -3.44 3.35
N ILE A 62 17.62 -3.60 4.26
CA ILE A 62 17.52 -4.79 5.12
C ILE A 62 17.29 -6.04 4.27
N GLY A 63 16.35 -6.00 3.31
CA GLY A 63 16.03 -7.13 2.44
C GLY A 63 17.21 -7.53 1.54
N ALA A 64 17.88 -6.56 0.93
CA ALA A 64 19.06 -6.81 0.10
C ALA A 64 20.23 -7.37 0.92
N THR A 65 20.47 -6.81 2.11
CA THR A 65 21.53 -7.33 3.01
C THR A 65 21.22 -8.74 3.46
N ALA A 66 19.97 -9.03 3.81
CA ALA A 66 19.52 -10.37 4.17
C ALA A 66 19.74 -11.37 3.03
N MET A 67 19.35 -11.01 1.81
CA MET A 67 19.54 -11.85 0.63
C MET A 67 21.03 -12.17 0.35
N LEU A 68 21.91 -11.18 0.51
CA LEU A 68 23.35 -11.36 0.28
C LEU A 68 24.03 -12.14 1.43
N ALA A 69 23.51 -12.04 2.65
CA ALA A 69 24.10 -12.69 3.82
C ALA A 69 23.60 -14.13 4.02
N MET A 70 22.53 -14.56 3.34
CA MET A 70 21.88 -15.86 3.50
C MET A 70 22.83 -17.08 3.41
N PRO A 71 23.85 -17.14 2.50
CA PRO A 71 24.70 -18.30 2.32
C PRO A 71 25.62 -18.63 3.51
N GLY A 72 25.73 -17.77 4.51
CA GLY A 72 26.62 -17.98 5.68
C GLY A 72 25.93 -17.78 7.04
N MET A 73 24.61 -17.68 7.07
CA MET A 73 23.89 -17.26 8.26
C MET A 73 23.75 -18.38 9.30
N HIS A 74 24.09 -18.04 10.54
CA HIS A 74 23.95 -18.88 11.71
C HIS A 74 22.46 -19.08 12.08
N HIS A 75 22.15 -20.13 12.85
CA HIS A 75 20.80 -20.51 13.29
C HIS A 75 19.97 -19.40 14.00
N TRP A 76 20.60 -18.31 14.46
CA TRP A 76 19.91 -17.16 15.06
C TRP A 76 19.37 -16.14 14.04
N ALA A 77 19.85 -16.20 12.79
CA ALA A 77 19.53 -15.26 11.76
C ALA A 77 18.03 -15.23 11.34
N PRO A 78 17.32 -16.36 11.24
CA PRO A 78 15.88 -16.35 10.99
C PRO A 78 15.10 -15.58 12.06
N TRP A 79 15.54 -15.66 13.33
CA TRP A 79 14.91 -14.92 14.42
C TRP A 79 15.10 -13.41 14.31
N LEU A 80 16.30 -12.97 13.92
CA LEU A 80 16.57 -11.56 13.66
C LEU A 80 15.73 -11.05 12.49
N LEU A 81 15.68 -11.80 11.40
CA LEU A 81 14.88 -11.46 10.23
C LEU A 81 13.39 -11.43 10.55
N LEU A 82 12.90 -12.35 11.39
CA LEU A 82 11.51 -12.34 11.87
C LEU A 82 11.18 -11.02 12.57
N VAL A 83 12.03 -10.58 13.50
CA VAL A 83 11.82 -9.33 14.25
C VAL A 83 11.87 -8.12 13.30
N LEU A 84 12.88 -8.04 12.43
CA LEU A 84 13.03 -6.95 11.48
C LEU A 84 11.86 -6.88 10.48
N THR A 85 11.48 -8.02 9.91
CA THR A 85 10.36 -8.11 8.96
C THR A 85 9.03 -7.75 9.63
N SER A 86 8.81 -8.23 10.85
CA SER A 86 7.62 -7.84 11.64
C SER A 86 7.58 -6.33 11.87
N GLY A 87 8.71 -5.71 12.23
CA GLY A 87 8.82 -4.27 12.39
C GLY A 87 8.50 -3.49 11.10
N VAL A 88 9.01 -3.95 9.96
CA VAL A 88 8.72 -3.34 8.66
C VAL A 88 7.25 -3.54 8.27
N MET A 89 6.69 -4.72 8.47
CA MET A 89 5.27 -4.99 8.18
C MET A 89 4.34 -4.11 9.01
N LEU A 90 4.63 -3.92 10.30
CA LEU A 90 3.81 -3.11 11.19
C LEU A 90 3.97 -1.60 10.94
N SER A 91 5.13 -1.14 10.50
CA SER A 91 5.40 0.28 10.24
C SER A 91 5.10 0.68 8.81
N ALA A 92 5.78 0.06 7.85
CA ALA A 92 5.69 0.40 6.44
C ALA A 92 4.53 -0.35 5.72
N GLY A 93 4.27 -1.60 6.12
CA GLY A 93 3.23 -2.46 5.55
C GLY A 93 1.81 -2.13 6.03
N ARG A 94 1.66 -1.47 7.18
CA ARG A 94 0.35 -1.21 7.81
C ARG A 94 -0.67 -0.61 6.85
N HIS A 95 -0.24 0.31 6.01
CA HIS A 95 -1.08 0.98 5.03
C HIS A 95 -1.72 0.00 4.02
N PHE A 96 -0.95 -0.98 3.52
CA PHE A 96 -1.45 -2.00 2.59
C PHE A 96 -2.44 -2.94 3.26
N TYR A 97 -2.14 -3.39 4.48
CA TYR A 97 -3.00 -4.31 5.23
C TYR A 97 -4.34 -3.68 5.62
N THR A 98 -4.34 -2.41 6.03
CA THR A 98 -5.58 -1.69 6.39
C THR A 98 -6.44 -1.46 5.15
N ARG A 99 -5.86 -1.08 4.01
CA ARG A 99 -6.58 -0.90 2.75
C ARG A 99 -7.12 -2.23 2.21
N ALA A 100 -6.30 -3.28 2.24
CA ALA A 100 -6.72 -4.63 1.84
C ALA A 100 -7.89 -5.14 2.68
N TRP A 101 -7.84 -4.92 3.98
CA TRP A 101 -8.93 -5.30 4.88
C TRP A 101 -10.22 -4.54 4.57
N SER A 102 -10.11 -3.24 4.31
CA SER A 102 -11.26 -2.42 3.90
C SER A 102 -11.85 -2.91 2.58
N ALA A 103 -11.03 -3.16 1.57
CA ALA A 103 -11.45 -3.65 0.27
C ALA A 103 -12.17 -5.01 0.38
N LEU A 104 -11.60 -5.95 1.13
CA LEU A 104 -12.21 -7.27 1.36
C LEU A 104 -13.57 -7.18 2.06
N ARG A 105 -13.72 -6.27 3.03
CA ARG A 105 -15.01 -6.05 3.71
C ARG A 105 -16.11 -5.56 2.79
N HIS A 106 -15.75 -4.85 1.72
CA HIS A 106 -16.69 -4.34 0.72
C HIS A 106 -16.82 -5.27 -0.50
N GLY A 107 -16.28 -6.51 -0.41
CA GLY A 107 -16.37 -7.50 -1.48
C GLY A 107 -15.57 -7.13 -2.72
N SER A 108 -14.59 -6.22 -2.60
CA SER A 108 -13.68 -5.83 -3.67
C SER A 108 -12.27 -6.33 -3.39
N ALA A 109 -11.53 -6.66 -4.44
CA ALA A 109 -10.13 -7.02 -4.36
C ALA A 109 -9.34 -6.04 -5.23
N ASP A 110 -8.33 -5.40 -4.65
CA ASP A 110 -7.45 -4.45 -5.31
C ASP A 110 -5.99 -4.90 -5.26
N MET A 111 -5.09 -4.11 -5.80
CA MET A 111 -3.66 -4.38 -5.75
C MET A 111 -3.15 -4.51 -4.30
N ASN A 112 -3.68 -3.74 -3.36
CA ASN A 112 -3.28 -3.83 -1.95
C ASN A 112 -3.69 -5.17 -1.33
N THR A 113 -4.83 -5.72 -1.74
CA THR A 113 -5.30 -7.05 -1.33
C THR A 113 -4.34 -8.14 -1.79
N LEU A 114 -3.90 -8.09 -3.05
CA LEU A 114 -2.95 -9.04 -3.60
C LEU A 114 -1.60 -8.99 -2.86
N ILE A 115 -1.11 -7.78 -2.60
CA ILE A 115 0.13 -7.55 -1.85
C ILE A 115 0.00 -8.10 -0.42
N ALA A 116 -1.10 -7.80 0.26
CA ALA A 116 -1.32 -8.22 1.64
C ALA A 116 -1.41 -9.75 1.75
N ILE A 117 -2.08 -10.42 0.82
CA ILE A 117 -2.16 -11.89 0.79
C ILE A 117 -0.79 -12.50 0.46
N GLY A 118 -0.09 -11.98 -0.56
CA GLY A 118 1.20 -12.50 -0.98
C GLY A 118 2.27 -12.37 0.11
N THR A 119 2.46 -11.15 0.64
CA THR A 119 3.43 -10.91 1.71
C THR A 119 3.04 -11.56 3.03
N GLY A 120 1.74 -11.57 3.35
CA GLY A 120 1.21 -12.21 4.56
C GLY A 120 1.41 -13.73 4.56
N SER A 121 1.14 -14.40 3.44
CA SER A 121 1.34 -15.86 3.32
C SER A 121 2.82 -16.23 3.37
N ALA A 122 3.70 -15.47 2.68
CA ALA A 122 5.14 -15.68 2.72
C ALA A 122 5.71 -15.47 4.15
N PHE A 123 5.21 -14.43 4.85
CA PHE A 123 5.58 -14.17 6.24
C PHE A 123 5.12 -15.29 7.16
N LEU A 124 3.86 -15.71 7.09
CA LEU A 124 3.32 -16.80 7.93
C LEU A 124 4.07 -18.12 7.70
N TYR A 125 4.36 -18.44 6.45
CA TYR A 125 5.18 -19.62 6.12
C TYR A 125 6.56 -19.53 6.80
N SER A 126 7.23 -18.39 6.68
CA SER A 126 8.55 -18.17 7.25
C SER A 126 8.56 -18.21 8.79
N VAL A 127 7.49 -17.72 9.43
CA VAL A 127 7.30 -17.84 10.88
C VAL A 127 7.22 -19.31 11.29
N ILE A 128 6.42 -20.10 10.59
CA ILE A 128 6.28 -21.55 10.88
C ILE A 128 7.63 -22.26 10.65
N ALA A 129 8.33 -21.95 9.58
CA ALA A 129 9.65 -22.51 9.28
C ALA A 129 10.70 -22.14 10.33
N THR A 130 10.60 -20.95 10.94
CA THR A 130 11.51 -20.51 12.01
C THR A 130 11.18 -21.14 13.36
N VAL A 131 9.89 -21.22 13.73
CA VAL A 131 9.44 -21.67 15.05
C VAL A 131 9.37 -23.21 15.13
N ALA A 132 8.93 -23.83 14.07
CA ALA A 132 8.71 -25.28 13.98
C ALA A 132 9.32 -25.90 12.71
N PRO A 133 10.65 -25.85 12.52
CA PRO A 133 11.30 -26.37 11.32
C PRO A 133 11.06 -27.86 11.11
N GLU A 134 10.85 -28.60 12.20
CA GLU A 134 10.57 -30.03 12.17
C GLU A 134 9.27 -30.37 11.44
N PHE A 135 8.31 -29.45 11.40
CA PHE A 135 7.07 -29.61 10.67
C PHE A 135 7.29 -29.80 9.16
N PHE A 136 8.29 -29.15 8.61
CA PHE A 136 8.67 -29.25 7.20
C PHE A 136 9.65 -30.37 6.97
N THR A 137 10.72 -30.46 7.78
CA THR A 137 11.79 -31.45 7.59
C THR A 137 11.30 -32.89 7.78
N SER A 138 10.35 -33.14 8.68
CA SER A 138 9.73 -34.45 8.84
C SER A 138 8.93 -34.92 7.61
N ARG A 139 8.56 -33.99 6.71
CA ARG A 139 7.89 -34.23 5.45
C ARG A 139 8.80 -34.20 4.24
N GLY A 140 10.12 -34.09 4.46
CA GLY A 140 11.12 -34.02 3.39
C GLY A 140 11.14 -32.67 2.66
N VAL A 141 10.54 -31.61 3.24
CA VAL A 141 10.55 -30.26 2.69
C VAL A 141 11.58 -29.42 3.46
N PRO A 142 12.48 -28.68 2.77
CA PRO A 142 13.40 -27.77 3.45
C PRO A 142 12.61 -26.66 4.17
N ALA A 143 13.05 -26.31 5.38
CA ALA A 143 12.45 -25.24 6.17
C ALA A 143 13.05 -23.87 5.81
N ASP A 144 12.93 -23.50 4.53
CA ASP A 144 13.44 -22.21 4.04
C ASP A 144 12.59 -21.05 4.53
N VAL A 145 13.21 -19.90 4.77
CA VAL A 145 12.51 -18.68 5.17
C VAL A 145 12.51 -17.68 4.00
N TYR A 146 11.46 -16.87 3.90
CA TYR A 146 11.25 -15.91 2.81
C TYR A 146 11.08 -14.47 3.33
N TYR A 147 11.70 -14.15 4.48
CA TYR A 147 11.61 -12.81 5.07
C TYR A 147 12.20 -11.73 4.15
N GLU A 148 13.31 -12.04 3.46
CA GLU A 148 13.93 -11.15 2.48
C GLU A 148 13.02 -10.84 1.31
N ALA A 149 12.27 -11.83 0.83
CA ALA A 149 11.29 -11.64 -0.24
C ALA A 149 10.16 -10.70 0.20
N VAL A 150 9.63 -10.87 1.42
CA VAL A 150 8.62 -9.97 1.99
C VAL A 150 9.16 -8.53 2.08
N LEU A 151 10.37 -8.35 2.59
CA LEU A 151 11.02 -7.04 2.72
C LEU A 151 11.24 -6.37 1.36
N LEU A 152 11.71 -7.11 0.37
CA LEU A 152 11.94 -6.61 -0.98
C LEU A 152 10.63 -6.23 -1.68
N ILE A 153 9.59 -7.05 -1.56
CA ILE A 153 8.27 -6.73 -2.12
C ILE A 153 7.74 -5.43 -1.52
N ILE A 154 7.77 -5.27 -0.20
CA ILE A 154 7.34 -4.04 0.48
C ILE A 154 8.18 -2.85 0.00
N ALA A 155 9.50 -2.99 -0.10
CA ALA A 155 10.40 -1.94 -0.57
C ALA A 155 10.09 -1.51 -2.01
N PHE A 156 9.86 -2.46 -2.93
CA PHE A 156 9.53 -2.16 -4.32
C PHE A 156 8.19 -1.43 -4.44
N ILE A 157 7.19 -1.83 -3.68
CA ILE A 157 5.87 -1.20 -3.71
C ILE A 157 5.93 0.21 -3.14
N LEU A 158 6.62 0.40 -2.01
CA LEU A 158 6.83 1.74 -1.43
C LEU A 158 7.61 2.65 -2.39
N THR A 159 8.60 2.10 -3.09
CA THR A 159 9.34 2.82 -4.12
C THR A 159 8.45 3.18 -5.30
N GLY A 160 7.62 2.25 -5.76
CA GLY A 160 6.64 2.49 -6.83
C GLY A 160 5.65 3.60 -6.46
N ASN A 161 5.06 3.54 -5.27
CA ASN A 161 4.17 4.57 -4.76
C ASN A 161 4.87 5.94 -4.61
N ALA A 162 6.15 5.92 -4.20
CA ALA A 162 6.95 7.13 -4.11
C ALA A 162 7.21 7.76 -5.50
N PHE A 163 7.45 6.96 -6.54
CA PHE A 163 7.58 7.47 -7.90
C PHE A 163 6.24 7.98 -8.46
N GLU A 164 5.15 7.29 -8.18
CA GLU A 164 3.81 7.75 -8.56
C GLU A 164 3.49 9.11 -7.94
N ALA A 165 3.76 9.27 -6.64
CA ALA A 165 3.58 10.53 -5.94
C ALA A 165 4.43 11.68 -6.52
N ARG A 166 5.60 11.38 -7.09
CA ARG A 166 6.47 12.38 -7.72
C ARG A 166 6.03 12.75 -9.14
N ALA A 167 5.30 11.86 -9.80
CA ALA A 167 4.90 12.04 -11.20
C ALA A 167 3.59 12.81 -11.37
N LYS A 168 2.83 12.98 -10.29
CA LYS A 168 1.61 13.81 -10.22
C LYS A 168 1.94 15.26 -9.89
#